data_facaee6a2d7c4979001b00a4cc2603dc
#
_entry.id   facaee6a2d7c4979001b00a4cc2603dc
#
_cell.length_a   1.000
_cell.length_b   1.000
_cell.length_c   1.000
_cell.angle_alpha   90.00
_cell.angle_beta   90.00
_cell.angle_gamma   90.00
#
_symmetry.space_group_name_H-M   'P 1'
#
loop_
_entity.id
_entity.type
_entity.pdbx_description
1 polymer ?
#
loop_
_entity_poly.entity_id
_entity_poly.type
_entity_poly.pdbx_seq_one_letter_code
_entity_poly.pdbx_strand_id
1 'polypeptide(L)'
;LDKLAGESTVFTNAHIMGGTSGAVSMPSRAMLMTGKYLYNLEKQGATIPNSHTMIGETLQKAGYNTFHTGKWHSSYEALNRCFKEGKAIFFGGMWDHWNVPLYDYHADMNYGKRRPVIHNQAKSNKVEYEIGEYMYSGKHSVDIFTHEAVEYIQQQKDKNQPFFLSVAYMSPHDPRSMPDEYMQLYDQSQIQL
;
A
#
# COMPACT_ATOMS: atom_id res chain seq x y z
N LEU A 1 15.88 -11.75 0.27
CA LEU A 1 15.20 -12.31 -0.93
C LEU A 1 15.87 -13.59 -1.41
N ASP A 2 17.20 -13.67 -1.48
CA ASP A 2 17.94 -14.84 -2.00
C ASP A 2 17.62 -16.13 -1.23
N LYS A 3 17.54 -16.05 0.10
CA LYS A 3 17.12 -17.20 0.93
C LYS A 3 15.71 -17.67 0.57
N LEU A 4 14.76 -16.73 0.42
CA LEU A 4 13.39 -17.05 0.02
C LEU A 4 13.36 -17.65 -1.40
N ALA A 5 14.12 -17.10 -2.33
CA ALA A 5 14.22 -17.61 -3.70
C ALA A 5 14.77 -19.05 -3.72
N GLY A 6 15.76 -19.36 -2.87
CA GLY A 6 16.34 -20.71 -2.76
C GLY A 6 15.38 -21.77 -2.20
N GLU A 7 14.34 -21.35 -1.49
CA GLU A 7 13.32 -22.23 -0.87
C GLU A 7 11.97 -22.19 -1.62
N SER A 8 11.88 -21.48 -2.75
CA SER A 8 10.63 -21.15 -3.44
C SER A 8 10.70 -21.44 -4.93
N THR A 9 9.53 -21.42 -5.59
CA THR A 9 9.46 -21.39 -7.05
C THR A 9 9.69 -19.98 -7.56
N VAL A 10 10.72 -19.79 -8.39
CA VAL A 10 11.06 -18.50 -8.99
C VAL A 10 10.63 -18.48 -10.46
N PHE A 11 9.75 -17.55 -10.81
CA PHE A 11 9.29 -17.34 -12.19
C PHE A 11 10.24 -16.37 -12.90
N THR A 12 11.16 -16.88 -13.70
CA THR A 12 12.19 -16.07 -14.38
C THR A 12 11.67 -15.26 -15.56
N ASN A 13 10.52 -15.64 -16.12
CA ASN A 13 9.88 -15.00 -17.27
C ASN A 13 8.47 -14.47 -16.93
N ALA A 14 8.28 -13.96 -15.72
CA ALA A 14 7.02 -13.34 -15.34
C ALA A 14 6.88 -11.96 -15.99
N HIS A 15 5.73 -11.69 -16.58
CA HIS A 15 5.41 -10.43 -17.25
C HIS A 15 4.17 -9.77 -16.63
N ILE A 16 4.20 -8.45 -16.56
CA ILE A 16 2.99 -7.69 -16.23
C ILE A 16 2.11 -7.54 -17.49
N MET A 17 0.80 -7.49 -17.31
CA MET A 17 -0.14 -7.28 -18.42
C MET A 17 -0.13 -5.85 -18.96
N GLY A 18 0.47 -4.90 -18.21
CA GLY A 18 0.50 -3.49 -18.58
C GLY A 18 -0.79 -2.77 -18.22
N GLY A 19 -1.09 -1.72 -18.96
CA GLY A 19 -2.27 -0.86 -18.80
C GLY A 19 -2.43 0.04 -20.02
N THR A 20 -3.47 0.84 -20.05
CA THR A 20 -3.73 1.81 -21.14
C THR A 20 -3.03 3.15 -20.90
N SER A 21 -2.32 3.29 -19.77
CA SER A 21 -1.53 4.47 -19.41
C SER A 21 -0.19 4.03 -18.79
N GLY A 22 0.73 4.96 -18.58
CA GLY A 22 2.03 4.67 -17.97
C GLY A 22 1.98 4.25 -16.50
N ALA A 23 0.86 4.49 -15.81
CA ALA A 23 0.68 4.14 -14.41
C ALA A 23 -0.02 2.78 -14.28
N VAL A 24 0.74 1.72 -14.13
CA VAL A 24 0.23 0.34 -14.12
C VAL A 24 0.02 -0.27 -12.73
N SER A 25 0.32 0.47 -11.65
CA SER A 25 0.19 -0.07 -10.29
C SER A 25 -1.27 -0.33 -9.88
N MET A 26 -2.19 0.52 -10.29
CA MET A 26 -3.61 0.38 -10.00
C MET A 26 -4.21 -0.89 -10.64
N PRO A 27 -4.11 -1.11 -11.97
CA PRO A 27 -4.58 -2.33 -12.59
C PRO A 27 -3.87 -3.58 -12.06
N SER A 28 -2.56 -3.52 -11.84
CA SER A 28 -1.79 -4.65 -11.30
C SER A 28 -2.29 -5.08 -9.91
N ARG A 29 -2.57 -4.13 -9.03
CA ARG A 29 -3.12 -4.42 -7.69
C ARG A 29 -4.52 -5.00 -7.77
N ALA A 30 -5.38 -4.46 -8.63
CA ALA A 30 -6.72 -4.99 -8.84
C ALA A 30 -6.69 -6.42 -9.42
N MET A 31 -5.81 -6.70 -10.38
CA MET A 31 -5.59 -8.05 -10.90
C MET A 31 -5.13 -9.02 -9.80
N LEU A 32 -4.16 -8.60 -8.97
CA LEU A 32 -3.66 -9.40 -7.87
C LEU A 32 -4.76 -9.74 -6.86
N MET A 33 -5.59 -8.76 -6.49
CA MET A 33 -6.64 -8.95 -5.49
C MET A 33 -7.82 -9.78 -6.01
N THR A 34 -8.12 -9.71 -7.30
CA THR A 34 -9.30 -10.37 -7.91
C THR A 34 -8.99 -11.65 -8.66
N GLY A 35 -7.72 -11.91 -8.99
CA GLY A 35 -7.33 -13.00 -9.89
C GLY A 35 -7.84 -12.82 -11.34
N LYS A 36 -8.28 -11.61 -11.72
CA LYS A 36 -8.80 -11.33 -13.05
C LYS A 36 -7.76 -10.64 -13.93
N TYR A 37 -7.84 -10.90 -15.23
CA TYR A 37 -7.04 -10.16 -16.20
C TYR A 37 -7.55 -8.73 -16.38
N LEU A 38 -6.66 -7.82 -16.82
CA LEU A 38 -6.94 -6.40 -16.95
C LEU A 38 -8.21 -6.11 -17.79
N TYR A 39 -8.39 -6.81 -18.91
CA TYR A 39 -9.56 -6.61 -19.78
C TYR A 39 -10.90 -7.02 -19.15
N ASN A 40 -10.87 -7.72 -18.02
CA ASN A 40 -12.04 -8.06 -17.21
C ASN A 40 -12.26 -7.08 -16.03
N LEU A 41 -11.42 -6.04 -15.91
CA LEU A 41 -11.49 -5.05 -14.84
C LEU A 41 -12.08 -3.74 -15.36
N GLU A 42 -13.16 -3.31 -14.72
CA GLU A 42 -13.76 -2.00 -15.03
C GLU A 42 -12.82 -0.86 -14.61
N LYS A 43 -12.80 0.23 -15.39
CA LYS A 43 -11.99 1.42 -15.12
C LYS A 43 -10.55 1.10 -14.72
N GLN A 44 -9.98 0.06 -15.33
CA GLN A 44 -8.60 -0.40 -15.08
C GLN A 44 -8.30 -0.71 -13.59
N GLY A 45 -9.30 -1.13 -12.82
CA GLY A 45 -9.14 -1.43 -11.41
C GLY A 45 -9.15 -0.22 -10.47
N ALA A 46 -9.50 0.97 -10.95
CA ALA A 46 -9.72 2.14 -10.08
C ALA A 46 -10.83 1.88 -9.06
N THR A 47 -11.83 1.12 -9.49
CA THR A 47 -12.86 0.56 -8.61
C THR A 47 -12.97 -0.93 -8.88
N ILE A 48 -13.17 -1.72 -7.83
CA ILE A 48 -13.41 -3.16 -7.94
C ILE A 48 -14.89 -3.40 -7.62
N PRO A 49 -15.74 -3.67 -8.63
CA PRO A 49 -17.17 -3.82 -8.42
C PRO A 49 -17.50 -5.05 -7.57
N ASN A 50 -18.69 -5.05 -6.96
CA ASN A 50 -19.14 -6.13 -6.07
C ASN A 50 -19.25 -7.50 -6.75
N SER A 51 -19.40 -7.52 -8.08
CA SER A 51 -19.39 -8.74 -8.89
C SER A 51 -18.00 -9.42 -8.97
N HIS A 52 -16.94 -8.73 -8.56
CA HIS A 52 -15.59 -9.27 -8.54
C HIS A 52 -15.16 -9.57 -7.10
N THR A 53 -15.20 -10.85 -6.73
CA THR A 53 -14.70 -11.31 -5.42
C THR A 53 -13.20 -11.14 -5.34
N MET A 54 -12.72 -10.62 -4.22
CA MET A 54 -11.30 -10.46 -3.93
C MET A 54 -10.78 -11.57 -3.01
N ILE A 55 -9.47 -11.80 -3.03
CA ILE A 55 -8.81 -12.80 -2.19
C ILE A 55 -9.16 -12.62 -0.71
N GLY A 56 -9.16 -11.38 -0.21
CA GLY A 56 -9.50 -11.09 1.19
C GLY A 56 -10.94 -11.51 1.54
N GLU A 57 -11.91 -11.28 0.65
CA GLU A 57 -13.30 -11.73 0.85
C GLU A 57 -13.40 -13.26 0.92
N THR A 58 -12.64 -13.96 0.08
CA THR A 58 -12.59 -15.43 0.08
C THR A 58 -11.99 -15.96 1.37
N LEU A 59 -10.88 -15.37 1.82
CA LEU A 59 -10.20 -15.76 3.05
C LEU A 59 -11.03 -15.43 4.30
N GLN A 60 -11.74 -14.30 4.33
CA GLN A 60 -12.67 -13.98 5.41
C GLN A 60 -13.78 -15.05 5.55
N LYS A 61 -14.33 -15.51 4.43
CA LYS A 61 -15.32 -16.61 4.43
C LYS A 61 -14.73 -17.92 4.93
N ALA A 62 -13.43 -18.12 4.77
CA ALA A 62 -12.69 -19.26 5.29
C ALA A 62 -12.23 -19.09 6.76
N GLY A 63 -12.63 -18.01 7.42
CA GLY A 63 -12.33 -17.75 8.82
C GLY A 63 -11.02 -17.03 9.10
N TYR A 64 -10.37 -16.47 8.08
CA TYR A 64 -9.15 -15.68 8.26
C TYR A 64 -9.45 -14.27 8.79
N ASN A 65 -8.61 -13.76 9.67
CA ASN A 65 -8.46 -12.33 9.87
C ASN A 65 -7.70 -11.72 8.70
N THR A 66 -8.14 -10.54 8.23
CA THR A 66 -7.52 -9.89 7.08
C THR A 66 -7.10 -8.48 7.43
N PHE A 67 -5.81 -8.16 7.21
CA PHE A 67 -5.20 -6.88 7.56
C PHE A 67 -4.42 -6.29 6.39
N HIS A 68 -4.47 -4.97 6.25
CA HIS A 68 -3.71 -4.24 5.23
C HIS A 68 -2.90 -3.10 5.83
N THR A 69 -1.68 -2.93 5.34
CA THR A 69 -0.86 -1.73 5.57
C THR A 69 -0.15 -1.32 4.29
N GLY A 70 0.00 0.00 4.09
CA GLY A 70 0.66 0.56 2.94
C GLY A 70 -0.27 0.97 1.80
N LYS A 71 0.26 0.98 0.57
CA LYS A 71 -0.42 1.48 -0.61
C LYS A 71 -1.57 0.58 -1.05
N TRP A 72 -2.79 1.13 -1.07
CA TRP A 72 -3.96 0.43 -1.61
C TRP A 72 -4.22 0.73 -3.09
N HIS A 73 -4.33 1.99 -3.44
CA HIS A 73 -4.49 2.50 -4.82
C HIS A 73 -5.75 1.98 -5.53
N SER A 74 -6.85 1.83 -4.78
CA SER A 74 -8.19 1.56 -5.29
C SER A 74 -9.22 2.24 -4.38
N SER A 75 -10.52 1.97 -4.57
CA SER A 75 -11.58 2.61 -3.81
C SER A 75 -11.62 2.17 -2.33
N TYR A 76 -12.24 2.99 -1.49
CA TYR A 76 -12.47 2.71 -0.07
C TYR A 76 -13.35 1.47 0.13
N GLU A 77 -14.41 1.35 -0.69
CA GLU A 77 -15.33 0.23 -0.65
C GLU A 77 -14.63 -1.10 -0.93
N ALA A 78 -13.70 -1.10 -1.90
CA ALA A 78 -12.92 -2.30 -2.21
C ALA A 78 -11.98 -2.68 -1.05
N LEU A 79 -11.37 -1.69 -0.37
CA LEU A 79 -10.57 -1.95 0.82
C LEU A 79 -11.40 -2.63 1.91
N ASN A 80 -12.54 -2.03 2.26
CA ASN A 80 -13.40 -2.50 3.35
C ASN A 80 -14.03 -3.87 3.09
N ARG A 81 -14.22 -4.23 1.82
CA ARG A 81 -14.61 -5.60 1.44
C ARG A 81 -13.46 -6.59 1.58
N CYS A 82 -12.25 -6.17 1.20
CA CYS A 82 -11.09 -7.04 1.16
C CYS A 82 -10.47 -7.29 2.54
N PHE A 83 -10.54 -6.31 3.44
CA PHE A 83 -9.91 -6.36 4.76
C PHE A 83 -10.89 -5.98 5.86
N LYS A 84 -10.67 -6.57 7.04
CA LYS A 84 -11.41 -6.27 8.28
C LYS A 84 -10.68 -5.29 9.18
N GLU A 85 -9.38 -5.19 9.00
CA GLU A 85 -8.49 -4.35 9.80
C GLU A 85 -7.42 -3.74 8.89
N GLY A 86 -6.84 -2.63 9.30
CA GLY A 86 -5.70 -2.03 8.62
C GLY A 86 -5.20 -0.79 9.33
N LYS A 87 -3.93 -0.52 9.15
CA LYS A 87 -3.26 0.66 9.68
C LYS A 87 -2.28 1.24 8.68
N ALA A 88 -2.03 2.54 8.81
CA ALA A 88 -1.13 3.26 7.91
C ALA A 88 -1.44 3.00 6.43
N ILE A 89 -2.70 3.15 6.03
CA ILE A 89 -3.18 2.91 4.68
C ILE A 89 -2.98 4.15 3.83
N PHE A 90 -2.32 3.99 2.68
CA PHE A 90 -2.17 5.03 1.68
C PHE A 90 -3.04 4.73 0.46
N PHE A 91 -4.07 5.55 0.22
CA PHE A 91 -5.00 5.35 -0.90
C PHE A 91 -4.49 5.90 -2.24
N GLY A 92 -3.45 6.74 -2.23
CA GLY A 92 -2.91 7.35 -3.43
C GLY A 92 -2.01 6.42 -4.25
N GLY A 93 -1.59 6.92 -5.40
CA GLY A 93 -0.67 6.23 -6.31
C GLY A 93 0.81 6.50 -6.01
N MET A 94 1.13 7.76 -5.67
CA MET A 94 2.49 8.27 -5.51
C MET A 94 2.48 9.42 -4.49
N TRP A 95 3.48 9.49 -3.64
CA TRP A 95 3.66 10.57 -2.66
C TRP A 95 5.09 10.60 -2.15
N ASP A 96 5.47 11.68 -1.47
CA ASP A 96 6.74 11.77 -0.74
C ASP A 96 6.80 10.70 0.37
N HIS A 97 7.85 9.87 0.33
CA HIS A 97 8.03 8.75 1.26
C HIS A 97 8.24 9.16 2.72
N TRP A 98 8.62 10.42 2.97
CA TRP A 98 8.88 10.96 4.31
C TRP A 98 7.66 11.69 4.90
N ASN A 99 6.62 11.88 4.10
CA ASN A 99 5.44 12.64 4.48
C ASN A 99 4.15 12.02 3.91
N VAL A 100 4.00 10.71 4.01
CA VAL A 100 2.85 10.01 3.43
C VAL A 100 1.57 10.32 4.22
N PRO A 101 0.49 10.76 3.55
CA PRO A 101 -0.81 10.91 4.17
C PRO A 101 -1.45 9.53 4.40
N LEU A 102 -1.79 9.23 5.64
CA LEU A 102 -2.20 7.92 6.08
C LEU A 102 -3.60 7.92 6.67
N TYR A 103 -4.22 6.76 6.61
CA TYR A 103 -5.50 6.45 7.24
C TYR A 103 -5.39 5.13 8.01
N ASP A 104 -6.16 4.99 9.06
CA ASP A 104 -6.47 3.68 9.63
C ASP A 104 -7.75 3.13 9.01
N TYR A 105 -8.02 1.85 9.21
CA TYR A 105 -9.23 1.22 8.71
C TYR A 105 -10.47 1.76 9.43
N HIS A 106 -11.49 2.15 8.65
CA HIS A 106 -12.78 2.60 9.13
C HIS A 106 -13.89 1.68 8.66
N ALA A 107 -14.52 0.95 9.58
CA ALA A 107 -15.64 0.06 9.25
C ALA A 107 -16.85 0.79 8.64
N ASP A 108 -17.05 2.06 8.99
CA ASP A 108 -18.06 2.96 8.44
C ASP A 108 -17.66 3.64 7.13
N MET A 109 -16.48 3.33 6.60
CA MET A 109 -15.89 3.92 5.38
C MET A 109 -15.71 5.45 5.43
N ASN A 110 -15.63 6.05 6.62
CA ASN A 110 -15.47 7.49 6.78
C ASN A 110 -14.01 7.93 6.59
N TYR A 111 -13.51 7.83 5.36
CA TYR A 111 -12.17 8.26 4.95
C TYR A 111 -12.11 9.72 4.47
N GLY A 112 -13.16 10.49 4.72
CA GLY A 112 -13.23 11.90 4.30
C GLY A 112 -12.45 12.88 5.16
N LYS A 113 -11.77 12.41 6.20
CA LYS A 113 -11.00 13.28 7.10
C LYS A 113 -9.82 13.92 6.37
N ARG A 114 -9.60 15.19 6.68
CA ARG A 114 -8.49 15.98 6.19
C ARG A 114 -7.78 16.62 7.37
N ARG A 115 -6.46 16.63 7.32
CA ARG A 115 -5.64 17.32 8.32
C ARG A 115 -5.45 18.79 7.94
N PRO A 116 -5.47 19.72 8.90
CA PRO A 116 -5.11 21.10 8.66
C PRO A 116 -3.58 21.25 8.46
N VAL A 117 -3.18 22.05 7.50
CA VAL A 117 -1.76 22.32 7.17
C VAL A 117 -1.57 23.80 6.91
N ILE A 118 -0.44 24.34 7.34
CA ILE A 118 0.05 25.66 6.94
C ILE A 118 1.30 25.45 6.09
N HIS A 119 1.17 25.57 4.77
CA HIS A 119 2.27 25.27 3.82
C HIS A 119 3.44 26.26 3.91
N ASN A 120 3.20 27.48 4.30
CA ASN A 120 4.23 28.50 4.40
C ASN A 120 4.11 29.30 5.68
N GLN A 121 4.53 28.68 6.78
CA GLN A 121 4.43 29.26 8.14
C GLN A 121 5.19 30.59 8.29
N ALA A 122 6.24 30.81 7.50
CA ALA A 122 7.01 32.05 7.52
C ALA A 122 6.30 33.24 6.85
N LYS A 123 5.30 32.97 6.01
CA LYS A 123 4.63 33.99 5.18
C LYS A 123 3.11 34.09 5.37
N SER A 124 2.48 33.05 5.92
CA SER A 124 1.03 32.99 6.01
C SER A 124 0.57 32.12 7.17
N ASN A 125 -0.54 32.54 7.81
CA ASN A 125 -1.29 31.72 8.77
C ASN A 125 -2.48 31.03 8.10
N LYS A 126 -2.56 31.01 6.75
CA LYS A 126 -3.65 30.38 6.03
C LYS A 126 -3.63 28.88 6.26
N VAL A 127 -4.69 28.36 6.86
CA VAL A 127 -4.90 26.93 7.02
C VAL A 127 -5.53 26.37 5.75
N GLU A 128 -4.90 25.35 5.20
CA GLU A 128 -5.43 24.53 4.11
C GLU A 128 -5.67 23.11 4.63
N TYR A 129 -6.47 22.31 3.92
CA TYR A 129 -6.78 20.95 4.34
C TYR A 129 -6.30 19.95 3.30
N GLU A 130 -5.41 19.05 3.72
CA GLU A 130 -4.89 17.98 2.90
C GLU A 130 -5.55 16.64 3.21
N ILE A 131 -5.49 15.73 2.23
CA ILE A 131 -5.95 14.34 2.40
C ILE A 131 -5.12 13.63 3.47
N GLY A 132 -5.77 12.69 4.17
CA GLY A 132 -5.13 11.90 5.22
C GLY A 132 -5.61 12.29 6.61
N GLU A 133 -5.64 11.33 7.51
CA GLU A 133 -5.94 11.56 8.92
C GLU A 133 -4.71 12.00 9.69
N TYR A 134 -3.57 11.39 9.34
CA TYR A 134 -2.28 11.65 9.99
C TYR A 134 -1.12 11.44 9.03
N MET A 135 0.06 11.80 9.49
CA MET A 135 1.34 11.48 8.85
C MET A 135 2.42 11.42 9.93
N TYR A 136 3.44 10.64 9.67
CA TYR A 136 4.67 10.63 10.46
C TYR A 136 5.76 11.39 9.71
N SER A 137 5.76 12.72 9.84
CA SER A 137 6.74 13.58 9.16
C SER A 137 8.16 13.19 9.51
N GLY A 138 9.00 13.01 8.49
CA GLY A 138 10.39 12.62 8.64
C GLY A 138 10.61 11.14 8.95
N LYS A 139 9.57 10.30 8.94
CA LYS A 139 9.68 8.86 9.04
C LYS A 139 9.43 8.22 7.67
N HIS A 140 10.36 7.39 7.21
CA HIS A 140 10.24 6.79 5.89
C HIS A 140 9.08 5.78 5.81
N SER A 141 8.38 5.75 4.69
CA SER A 141 7.18 4.92 4.50
C SER A 141 7.43 3.42 4.71
N VAL A 142 8.62 2.92 4.36
CA VAL A 142 8.99 1.51 4.58
C VAL A 142 9.01 1.18 6.06
N ASP A 143 9.55 2.06 6.90
CA ASP A 143 9.62 1.83 8.36
C ASP A 143 8.22 1.83 8.98
N ILE A 144 7.36 2.75 8.51
CA ILE A 144 5.98 2.85 8.99
C ILE A 144 5.22 1.55 8.69
N PHE A 145 5.23 1.11 7.43
CA PHE A 145 4.48 -0.08 7.02
C PHE A 145 5.05 -1.36 7.61
N THR A 146 6.37 -1.45 7.75
CA THR A 146 7.03 -2.58 8.42
C THR A 146 6.66 -2.64 9.88
N HIS A 147 6.64 -1.50 10.59
CA HIS A 147 6.23 -1.43 11.98
C HIS A 147 4.81 -1.96 12.18
N GLU A 148 3.85 -1.48 11.40
CA GLU A 148 2.46 -1.92 11.49
C GLU A 148 2.28 -3.41 11.17
N ALA A 149 3.05 -3.93 10.20
CA ALA A 149 3.05 -5.34 9.86
C ALA A 149 3.60 -6.21 11.01
N VAL A 150 4.71 -5.81 11.62
CA VAL A 150 5.33 -6.51 12.75
C VAL A 150 4.41 -6.49 13.97
N GLU A 151 3.85 -5.34 14.32
CA GLU A 151 2.88 -5.21 15.40
C GLU A 151 1.66 -6.13 15.20
N TYR A 152 1.12 -6.15 13.99
CA TYR A 152 0.00 -7.05 13.67
C TYR A 152 0.37 -8.53 13.84
N ILE A 153 1.54 -8.95 13.32
CA ILE A 153 2.01 -10.34 13.48
C ILE A 153 2.17 -10.70 14.96
N GLN A 154 2.75 -9.81 15.76
CA GLN A 154 2.90 -10.04 17.21
C GLN A 154 1.56 -10.21 17.91
N GLN A 155 0.56 -9.43 17.53
CA GLN A 155 -0.80 -9.55 18.07
C GLN A 155 -1.52 -10.84 17.66
N GLN A 156 -1.06 -11.53 16.60
CA GLN A 156 -1.62 -12.83 16.18
C GLN A 156 -0.97 -14.03 16.88
N LYS A 157 0.17 -13.85 17.56
CA LYS A 157 1.01 -14.94 18.10
C LYS A 157 0.24 -15.96 18.94
N ASP A 158 -0.69 -15.47 19.77
CA ASP A 158 -1.45 -16.32 20.71
C ASP A 158 -2.88 -16.62 20.23
N LYS A 159 -3.21 -16.26 18.97
CA LYS A 159 -4.51 -16.51 18.38
C LYS A 159 -4.48 -17.78 17.53
N ASN A 160 -5.45 -18.66 17.73
CA ASN A 160 -5.61 -19.85 16.90
C ASN A 160 -6.25 -19.57 15.53
N GLN A 161 -6.60 -18.32 15.26
CA GLN A 161 -7.24 -17.93 14.01
C GLN A 161 -6.18 -17.62 12.95
N PRO A 162 -6.28 -18.20 11.73
CA PRO A 162 -5.37 -17.86 10.65
C PRO A 162 -5.58 -16.41 10.20
N PHE A 163 -4.53 -15.79 9.67
CA PHE A 163 -4.60 -14.43 9.17
C PHE A 163 -4.04 -14.28 7.76
N PHE A 164 -4.49 -13.26 7.08
CA PHE A 164 -3.97 -12.77 5.82
C PHE A 164 -3.50 -11.33 6.00
N LEU A 165 -2.20 -11.13 5.88
CA LEU A 165 -1.55 -9.82 5.99
C LEU A 165 -1.09 -9.35 4.61
N SER A 166 -1.57 -8.20 4.19
CA SER A 166 -1.11 -7.50 2.98
C SER A 166 -0.22 -6.32 3.37
N VAL A 167 1.08 -6.41 3.06
CA VAL A 167 2.03 -5.31 3.24
C VAL A 167 2.39 -4.76 1.88
N ALA A 168 2.02 -3.52 1.60
CA ALA A 168 2.12 -2.93 0.28
C ALA A 168 3.02 -1.70 0.28
N TYR A 169 4.31 -1.92 0.15
CA TYR A 169 5.29 -0.83 0.09
C TYR A 169 5.08 0.09 -1.11
N MET A 170 5.40 1.38 -0.91
CA MET A 170 5.45 2.36 -2.00
C MET A 170 6.78 2.25 -2.76
N SER A 171 7.87 1.98 -2.05
CA SER A 171 9.20 1.78 -2.67
C SER A 171 9.18 0.60 -3.63
N PRO A 172 9.89 0.71 -4.76
CA PRO A 172 10.81 1.74 -5.22
C PRO A 172 10.15 2.83 -6.12
N HIS A 173 8.88 3.18 -5.91
CA HIS A 173 8.17 4.19 -6.69
C HIS A 173 8.75 5.60 -6.48
N ASP A 174 8.58 6.48 -7.48
CA ASP A 174 8.93 7.90 -7.36
C ASP A 174 8.05 8.62 -6.30
N PRO A 175 8.62 9.66 -5.65
CA PRO A 175 10.01 10.11 -5.66
C PRO A 175 10.93 9.09 -4.99
N ARG A 176 12.08 8.81 -5.60
CA ARG A 176 13.02 7.78 -5.12
C ARG A 176 13.91 8.31 -3.99
N SER A 177 13.28 8.91 -3.00
CA SER A 177 13.95 9.32 -1.77
C SER A 177 14.11 8.12 -0.83
N MET A 178 15.33 7.89 -0.37
CA MET A 178 15.62 6.79 0.55
C MET A 178 16.52 7.30 1.69
N PRO A 179 16.59 6.60 2.83
CA PRO A 179 17.49 6.95 3.91
C PRO A 179 18.95 6.97 3.46
N ASP A 180 19.74 7.93 4.00
CA ASP A 180 21.12 8.16 3.61
C ASP A 180 22.00 6.91 3.74
N GLU A 181 21.74 6.06 4.72
CA GLU A 181 22.45 4.80 4.93
C GLU A 181 22.38 3.86 3.71
N TYR A 182 21.28 3.86 2.97
CA TYR A 182 21.15 3.08 1.74
C TYR A 182 21.79 3.79 0.55
N MET A 183 21.76 5.11 0.51
CA MET A 183 22.45 5.89 -0.52
C MET A 183 23.96 5.70 -0.48
N GLN A 184 24.55 5.57 0.72
CA GLN A 184 25.97 5.36 0.92
C GLN A 184 26.49 3.98 0.52
N LEU A 185 25.59 2.99 0.30
CA LEU A 185 25.97 1.66 -0.13
C LEU A 185 26.47 1.60 -1.59
N TYR A 186 26.19 2.65 -2.38
CA TYR A 186 26.52 2.69 -3.79
C TYR A 186 27.41 3.89 -4.12
N ASP A 187 28.57 3.63 -4.68
CA ASP A 187 29.42 4.66 -5.25
C ASP A 187 28.90 5.01 -6.64
N GLN A 188 28.37 6.22 -6.80
CA GLN A 188 27.79 6.70 -8.05
C GLN A 188 28.80 6.69 -9.22
N SER A 189 30.10 6.86 -8.93
CA SER A 189 31.16 6.83 -9.94
C SER A 189 31.38 5.44 -10.56
N GLN A 190 30.91 4.39 -9.89
CA GLN A 190 31.03 2.99 -10.31
C GLN A 190 29.80 2.50 -11.13
N ILE A 191 28.75 3.32 -11.23
CA ILE A 191 27.54 2.95 -11.98
C ILE A 191 27.81 3.19 -13.47
N GLN A 192 27.86 2.13 -14.23
CA GLN A 192 27.92 2.17 -15.70
C GLN A 192 26.50 2.41 -16.27
N LEU A 193 26.35 3.44 -17.09
CA LEU A 193 25.11 3.78 -17.82
C LEU A 193 25.13 3.14 -19.21
#